data_2eac270ac34ddb8db26eba015d02d138
#
_entry.id   2eac270ac34ddb8db26eba015d02d138
#
_cell.length_a   1.000
_cell.length_b   1.000
_cell.length_c   1.000
_cell.angle_alpha   90.00
_cell.angle_beta   90.00
_cell.angle_gamma   90.00
#
_symmetry.space_group_name_H-M   'P 1'
#
loop_
_entity.id
_entity.type
_entity.pdbx_description
1 polymer ?
#
loop_
_entity_poly.entity_id
_entity_poly.type
_entity_poly.pdbx_seq_one_letter_code
_entity_poly.pdbx_strand_id
1 'polypeptide(L)'
;MIKRIISLSNGVRGPQSEDKWLAIEKLAEVELISEDPNFPIESALVTGREGGGWRAAGPGEQIIRLIFNAPTAMRRIKLQFSETERERTQEFVLRWSNGRPFREIVRQQWTFSPPGTTSEVEDYRVDLDQVRIIELILKPDLHPNNAVASLAIWRTA
;
A
#
# COMPACT_ATOMS: atom_id res chain seq x y z
N MET A 1 -13.96 24.43 -17.40
CA MET A 1 -13.19 24.14 -18.60
C MET A 1 -12.11 23.13 -18.29
N ILE A 2 -12.00 22.13 -19.13
CA ILE A 2 -10.91 21.17 -19.04
C ILE A 2 -9.79 21.65 -19.93
N LYS A 3 -8.60 21.73 -19.38
CA LYS A 3 -7.43 22.14 -20.14
C LYS A 3 -6.39 21.03 -20.09
N ARG A 4 -5.87 20.67 -21.26
CA ARG A 4 -4.84 19.66 -21.35
C ARG A 4 -3.66 20.20 -22.12
N ILE A 5 -2.50 20.10 -21.52
CA ILE A 5 -1.26 20.41 -22.20
C ILE A 5 -0.64 19.09 -22.61
N ILE A 6 -0.44 18.94 -23.90
CA ILE A 6 0.15 17.71 -24.43
C ILE A 6 1.60 18.00 -24.72
N SER A 7 2.46 17.15 -24.14
CA SER A 7 3.87 17.23 -24.38
C SER A 7 4.28 16.08 -25.27
N LEU A 8 5.07 16.38 -26.27
CA LEU A 8 5.63 15.36 -27.15
C LEU A 8 6.68 14.53 -26.45
N SER A 9 7.24 15.06 -25.38
CA SER A 9 8.19 14.33 -24.57
C SER A 9 7.46 13.55 -23.50
N ASN A 10 6.43 12.85 -23.86
CA ASN A 10 5.60 12.17 -22.91
C ASN A 10 6.32 11.15 -22.07
N GLY A 11 7.51 10.74 -22.48
CA GLY A 11 8.31 9.86 -21.65
C GLY A 11 8.65 10.45 -20.31
N VAL A 12 8.56 11.75 -20.16
CA VAL A 12 8.85 12.40 -18.87
C VAL A 12 7.64 12.53 -17.99
N ARG A 13 6.62 11.83 -18.32
CA ARG A 13 5.41 11.91 -17.53
C ARG A 13 5.48 11.26 -16.18
N GLY A 14 6.50 10.48 -15.92
CA GLY A 14 6.65 9.83 -14.64
C GLY A 14 6.45 10.75 -13.44
N PRO A 15 7.14 11.88 -13.38
CA PRO A 15 6.98 12.80 -12.25
C PRO A 15 5.56 13.33 -12.12
N GLN A 16 4.90 13.52 -13.24
CA GLN A 16 3.56 14.07 -13.22
C GLN A 16 2.52 13.10 -12.69
N SER A 17 2.76 11.81 -12.85
CA SER A 17 1.82 10.81 -12.38
C SER A 17 1.73 10.77 -10.86
N GLU A 18 2.75 11.27 -10.17
CA GLU A 18 2.72 11.27 -8.71
C GLU A 18 1.71 12.28 -8.15
N ASP A 19 1.35 13.28 -8.95
CA ASP A 19 0.36 14.26 -8.54
C ASP A 19 -1.07 13.73 -8.69
N LYS A 20 -1.22 12.51 -9.20
CA LYS A 20 -2.50 11.95 -9.57
C LYS A 20 -2.91 10.76 -8.73
N TRP A 21 -2.40 10.67 -7.55
CA TRP A 21 -2.80 9.61 -6.63
C TRP A 21 -4.28 9.76 -6.27
N LEU A 22 -4.99 8.64 -6.22
CA LEU A 22 -6.38 8.63 -5.81
C LEU A 22 -6.49 9.06 -4.35
N ALA A 23 -7.54 9.83 -4.05
CA ALA A 23 -7.87 10.19 -2.68
C ALA A 23 -8.60 9.01 -2.04
N ILE A 24 -7.84 8.02 -1.60
CA ILE A 24 -8.38 6.77 -1.07
C ILE A 24 -9.40 7.03 0.04
N GLU A 25 -9.11 8.00 0.93
CA GLU A 25 -9.97 8.31 2.05
C GLU A 25 -11.37 8.77 1.63
N LYS A 26 -11.52 9.22 0.38
CA LYS A 26 -12.80 9.68 -0.15
C LYS A 26 -13.47 8.62 -1.02
N LEU A 27 -12.72 7.64 -1.50
CA LEU A 27 -13.18 6.68 -2.49
C LEU A 27 -13.43 5.30 -1.94
N ALA A 28 -12.94 5.01 -0.75
CA ALA A 28 -13.00 3.65 -0.22
C ALA A 28 -13.25 3.65 1.29
N GLU A 29 -13.82 2.55 1.74
CA GLU A 29 -13.83 2.18 3.15
C GLU A 29 -12.62 1.29 3.40
N VAL A 30 -12.14 1.28 4.65
CA VAL A 30 -10.99 0.48 5.03
C VAL A 30 -11.42 -0.53 6.07
N GLU A 31 -11.11 -1.81 5.82
CA GLU A 31 -11.21 -2.88 6.82
C GLU A 31 -9.81 -3.33 7.16
N LEU A 32 -9.55 -3.55 8.44
CA LEU A 32 -8.25 -4.02 8.89
C LEU A 32 -8.40 -4.81 10.18
N ILE A 33 -7.43 -5.70 10.44
CA ILE A 33 -7.48 -6.53 11.65
C ILE A 33 -7.24 -5.70 12.89
N SER A 34 -6.26 -4.77 12.85
CA SER A 34 -5.91 -3.96 14.03
C SER A 34 -5.12 -2.72 13.65
N GLU A 35 -5.05 -1.78 14.58
CA GLU A 35 -4.13 -0.66 14.46
C GLU A 35 -3.75 -0.17 15.85
N ASP A 36 -2.51 0.30 15.95
CA ASP A 36 -2.03 1.03 17.12
C ASP A 36 -2.63 2.43 17.05
N PRO A 37 -3.28 2.92 18.12
CA PRO A 37 -3.89 4.25 18.11
C PRO A 37 -2.93 5.38 17.75
N ASN A 38 -1.64 5.20 18.01
CA ASN A 38 -0.63 6.21 17.68
C ASN A 38 -0.18 6.11 16.22
N PHE A 39 -0.54 5.06 15.51
CA PHE A 39 -0.15 4.81 14.12
C PHE A 39 -1.37 4.33 13.32
N PRO A 40 -2.38 5.20 13.15
CA PRO A 40 -3.61 4.80 12.47
C PRO A 40 -3.39 4.62 10.98
N ILE A 41 -4.29 3.88 10.34
CA ILE A 41 -4.17 3.58 8.91
C ILE A 41 -4.24 4.84 8.03
N GLU A 42 -4.93 5.87 8.49
CA GLU A 42 -4.99 7.13 7.76
C GLU A 42 -3.61 7.72 7.54
N SER A 43 -2.68 7.50 8.46
CA SER A 43 -1.31 7.99 8.32
C SER A 43 -0.56 7.34 7.18
N ALA A 44 -1.00 6.17 6.73
CA ALA A 44 -0.40 5.48 5.58
C ALA A 44 -1.14 5.79 4.28
N LEU A 45 -2.43 6.09 4.34
CA LEU A 45 -3.29 6.20 3.16
C LEU A 45 -3.52 7.63 2.69
N VAL A 46 -3.57 8.58 3.62
CA VAL A 46 -3.95 9.96 3.25
C VAL A 46 -2.74 10.71 2.73
N THR A 47 -2.85 11.22 1.50
CA THR A 47 -1.79 11.99 0.88
C THR A 47 -1.57 13.29 1.63
N GLY A 48 -0.31 13.61 1.90
CA GLY A 48 0.06 14.82 2.61
C GLY A 48 -0.07 14.75 4.12
N ARG A 49 -0.60 13.66 4.65
CA ARG A 49 -0.67 13.47 6.09
C ARG A 49 0.69 13.03 6.62
N GLU A 50 1.16 13.71 7.65
CA GLU A 50 2.41 13.36 8.29
C GLU A 50 2.18 12.36 9.42
N GLY A 51 3.22 11.59 9.71
CA GLY A 51 3.17 10.60 10.78
C GLY A 51 4.00 9.39 10.43
N GLY A 52 4.04 8.44 11.33
CA GLY A 52 4.82 7.23 11.18
C GLY A 52 4.16 6.13 10.37
N GLY A 53 3.10 6.43 9.64
CA GLY A 53 2.34 5.44 8.92
C GLY A 53 1.42 4.63 9.84
N TRP A 54 1.08 3.44 9.39
CA TRP A 54 0.25 2.50 10.14
C TRP A 54 1.12 1.46 10.84
N ARG A 55 0.67 1.04 12.01
CA ARG A 55 1.26 -0.09 12.73
C ARG A 55 0.14 -0.94 13.33
N ALA A 56 0.32 -2.26 13.30
CA ALA A 56 -0.63 -3.17 13.92
C ALA A 56 -0.63 -3.01 15.44
N ALA A 57 -1.72 -3.39 16.08
CA ALA A 57 -1.83 -3.33 17.54
C ALA A 57 -1.07 -4.46 18.23
N GLY A 58 -0.74 -5.53 17.53
CA GLY A 58 -0.02 -6.66 18.08
C GLY A 58 0.70 -7.45 17.00
N PRO A 59 1.42 -8.50 17.39
CA PRO A 59 2.21 -9.29 16.44
C PRO A 59 1.35 -10.15 15.53
N GLY A 60 1.99 -10.66 14.48
CA GLY A 60 1.39 -11.63 13.58
C GLY A 60 0.85 -11.05 12.30
N GLU A 61 0.24 -11.90 11.51
CA GLU A 61 -0.29 -11.56 10.19
C GLU A 61 -1.41 -10.54 10.29
N GLN A 62 -1.42 -9.60 9.36
CA GLN A 62 -2.41 -8.55 9.28
C GLN A 62 -3.00 -8.50 7.88
N ILE A 63 -4.24 -8.02 7.79
CA ILE A 63 -4.92 -7.81 6.52
C ILE A 63 -5.49 -6.40 6.54
N ILE A 64 -5.28 -5.68 5.43
CA ILE A 64 -5.86 -4.37 5.20
C ILE A 64 -6.58 -4.43 3.86
N ARG A 65 -7.88 -4.08 3.85
CA ARG A 65 -8.69 -4.05 2.64
C ARG A 65 -9.17 -2.65 2.35
N LEU A 66 -9.03 -2.24 1.10
CA LEU A 66 -9.65 -1.03 0.59
C LEU A 66 -10.87 -1.46 -0.23
N ILE A 67 -12.05 -1.07 0.23
CA ILE A 67 -13.32 -1.41 -0.42
C ILE A 67 -13.84 -0.15 -1.08
N PHE A 68 -13.75 -0.10 -2.40
CA PHE A 68 -14.11 1.09 -3.16
C PHE A 68 -15.61 1.25 -3.26
N ASN A 69 -16.08 2.49 -3.11
CA ASN A 69 -17.50 2.82 -3.17
C ASN A 69 -18.10 2.57 -4.57
N ALA A 70 -17.25 2.62 -5.59
CA ALA A 70 -17.61 2.33 -6.96
C ALA A 70 -16.46 1.60 -7.64
N PRO A 71 -16.73 0.80 -8.70
CA PRO A 71 -15.65 0.16 -9.44
C PRO A 71 -14.64 1.19 -9.91
N THR A 72 -13.37 0.90 -9.72
CA THR A 72 -12.29 1.86 -9.94
C THR A 72 -11.19 1.23 -10.79
N ALA A 73 -10.76 1.94 -11.81
CA ALA A 73 -9.61 1.51 -12.61
C ALA A 73 -8.32 1.87 -11.87
N MET A 74 -7.32 1.00 -11.98
CA MET A 74 -6.01 1.24 -11.38
C MET A 74 -4.91 0.92 -12.35
N ARG A 75 -3.88 1.77 -12.35
CA ARG A 75 -2.73 1.65 -13.23
C ARG A 75 -1.41 1.62 -12.46
N ARG A 76 -1.43 1.96 -11.18
CA ARG A 76 -0.22 2.04 -10.38
C ARG A 76 -0.53 1.80 -8.90
N ILE A 77 0.33 1.04 -8.24
CA ILE A 77 0.24 0.82 -6.79
C ILE A 77 1.64 1.00 -6.21
N LYS A 78 1.76 1.85 -5.20
CA LYS A 78 3.02 2.09 -4.52
C LYS A 78 2.87 1.79 -3.04
N LEU A 79 3.78 0.98 -2.51
CA LEU A 79 3.86 0.65 -1.10
C LEU A 79 5.23 1.00 -0.58
N GLN A 80 5.29 1.51 0.64
CA GLN A 80 6.56 1.74 1.32
C GLN A 80 6.47 1.22 2.74
N PHE A 81 7.50 0.50 3.15
CA PHE A 81 7.63 -0.08 4.49
C PHE A 81 8.92 0.40 5.12
N SER A 82 8.95 0.45 6.45
CA SER A 82 10.12 0.89 7.20
C SER A 82 10.30 0.02 8.43
N GLU A 83 11.56 -0.34 8.73
CA GLU A 83 11.92 -1.06 9.93
C GLU A 83 13.31 -0.59 10.36
N THR A 84 13.41 0.03 11.54
CA THR A 84 14.65 0.60 12.01
C THR A 84 15.22 -0.12 13.23
N GLU A 85 14.49 -1.06 13.83
CA GLU A 85 14.85 -1.60 15.12
C GLU A 85 15.23 -3.08 15.11
N ARG A 86 14.58 -3.89 14.26
CA ARG A 86 14.83 -5.34 14.32
C ARG A 86 15.01 -5.93 12.93
N GLU A 87 15.83 -6.96 12.86
CA GLU A 87 15.94 -7.77 11.65
C GLU A 87 14.70 -8.61 11.49
N ARG A 88 14.13 -8.61 10.30
CA ARG A 88 12.98 -9.47 9.97
C ARG A 88 12.84 -9.59 8.48
N THR A 89 12.26 -10.71 8.04
CA THR A 89 11.91 -10.94 6.65
C THR A 89 10.40 -10.94 6.54
N GLN A 90 9.86 -9.90 5.94
CA GLN A 90 8.42 -9.81 5.75
C GLN A 90 8.01 -10.37 4.39
N GLU A 91 6.77 -10.82 4.33
CA GLU A 91 6.12 -11.16 3.08
C GLU A 91 4.81 -10.41 3.00
N PHE A 92 4.50 -9.85 1.83
CA PHE A 92 3.16 -9.35 1.59
C PHE A 92 2.60 -9.91 0.29
N VAL A 93 1.27 -9.94 0.24
CA VAL A 93 0.52 -10.31 -0.95
C VAL A 93 -0.48 -9.20 -1.21
N LEU A 94 -0.49 -8.69 -2.43
CA LEU A 94 -1.55 -7.83 -2.91
C LEU A 94 -2.51 -8.66 -3.75
N ARG A 95 -3.80 -8.54 -3.45
CA ARG A 95 -4.87 -9.18 -4.21
C ARG A 95 -5.94 -8.18 -4.53
N TRP A 96 -6.73 -8.46 -5.55
CA TRP A 96 -7.82 -7.58 -5.94
C TRP A 96 -9.04 -8.40 -6.35
N SER A 97 -10.19 -7.74 -6.33
CA SER A 97 -11.45 -8.35 -6.72
C SER A 97 -12.33 -7.31 -7.41
N ASN A 98 -13.06 -7.75 -8.41
CA ASN A 98 -14.09 -6.95 -9.06
C ASN A 98 -15.51 -7.40 -8.63
N GLY A 99 -15.61 -8.07 -7.49
CA GLY A 99 -16.83 -8.70 -7.02
C GLY A 99 -16.83 -10.21 -7.23
N ARG A 100 -15.77 -10.74 -7.82
CA ARG A 100 -15.51 -12.16 -8.02
C ARG A 100 -14.39 -12.61 -7.09
N PRO A 101 -13.98 -13.87 -7.12
CA PRO A 101 -12.86 -14.33 -6.28
C PRO A 101 -11.62 -13.47 -6.46
N PHE A 102 -10.86 -13.33 -5.39
CA PHE A 102 -9.63 -12.55 -5.40
C PHE A 102 -8.61 -13.12 -6.38
N ARG A 103 -7.85 -12.22 -7.00
CA ARG A 103 -6.72 -12.57 -7.85
C ARG A 103 -5.47 -11.93 -7.27
N GLU A 104 -4.40 -12.67 -7.25
CA GLU A 104 -3.12 -12.16 -6.76
C GLU A 104 -2.52 -11.21 -7.79
N ILE A 105 -2.05 -10.06 -7.31
CA ILE A 105 -1.31 -9.08 -8.12
C ILE A 105 0.17 -9.38 -8.00
N VAL A 106 0.66 -9.49 -6.76
CA VAL A 106 2.07 -9.69 -6.48
C VAL A 106 2.24 -10.32 -5.11
N ARG A 107 3.30 -11.10 -4.96
CA ARG A 107 3.77 -11.65 -3.69
C ARG A 107 5.24 -11.28 -3.57
N GLN A 108 5.61 -10.62 -2.48
CA GLN A 108 6.94 -10.07 -2.33
C GLN A 108 7.49 -10.35 -0.95
N GLN A 109 8.76 -10.75 -0.89
CA GLN A 109 9.50 -10.90 0.36
C GLN A 109 10.62 -9.86 0.41
N TRP A 110 10.94 -9.42 1.62
CA TRP A 110 11.99 -8.44 1.85
C TRP A 110 12.60 -8.62 3.23
N THR A 111 13.91 -8.57 3.30
CA THR A 111 14.62 -8.66 4.59
C THR A 111 15.12 -7.29 5.01
N PHE A 112 14.68 -6.87 6.19
CA PHE A 112 15.22 -5.69 6.86
C PHE A 112 16.38 -6.11 7.75
N SER A 113 17.47 -5.36 7.70
CA SER A 113 18.68 -5.63 8.48
C SER A 113 19.24 -4.33 9.04
N PRO A 114 18.52 -3.69 9.99
CA PRO A 114 18.99 -2.44 10.56
C PRO A 114 20.35 -2.60 11.25
N PRO A 115 21.20 -1.58 11.20
CA PRO A 115 21.01 -0.25 10.60
C PRO A 115 21.24 -0.19 9.10
N GLY A 116 21.48 -1.30 8.43
CA GLY A 116 21.67 -1.33 6.98
C GLY A 116 20.40 -1.12 6.19
N THR A 117 19.70 -2.21 5.87
CA THR A 117 18.45 -2.14 5.11
C THR A 117 17.30 -1.85 6.05
N THR A 118 16.73 -0.65 5.94
CA THR A 118 15.65 -0.20 6.82
C THR A 118 14.38 0.18 6.07
N SER A 119 14.40 0.12 4.74
CA SER A 119 13.27 0.58 3.92
C SER A 119 13.05 -0.36 2.75
N GLU A 120 11.78 -0.61 2.43
CA GLU A 120 11.37 -1.30 1.22
C GLU A 120 10.39 -0.41 0.48
N VAL A 121 10.67 -0.13 -0.80
CA VAL A 121 9.77 0.64 -1.66
C VAL A 121 9.41 -0.24 -2.85
N GLU A 122 8.11 -0.46 -3.04
CA GLU A 122 7.60 -1.24 -4.15
C GLU A 122 6.66 -0.38 -4.96
N ASP A 123 6.86 -0.33 -6.26
CA ASP A 123 6.10 0.53 -7.16
C ASP A 123 5.71 -0.31 -8.38
N TYR A 124 4.44 -0.67 -8.46
CA TYR A 124 3.95 -1.58 -9.49
C TYR A 124 3.10 -0.87 -10.51
N ARG A 125 3.39 -1.12 -11.78
CA ARG A 125 2.50 -0.79 -12.88
C ARG A 125 1.52 -1.93 -13.03
N VAL A 126 0.23 -1.60 -13.06
CA VAL A 126 -0.84 -2.59 -13.17
C VAL A 126 -1.83 -2.13 -14.23
N ASP A 127 -2.70 -3.06 -14.63
CA ASP A 127 -3.76 -2.74 -15.59
C ASP A 127 -5.03 -3.43 -15.09
N LEU A 128 -5.65 -2.79 -14.11
CA LEU A 128 -6.82 -3.34 -13.45
C LEU A 128 -8.03 -2.48 -13.73
N ASP A 129 -9.10 -3.10 -14.17
CA ASP A 129 -10.37 -2.43 -14.41
C ASP A 129 -11.42 -2.93 -13.43
N GLN A 130 -12.34 -2.04 -13.05
CA GLN A 130 -13.48 -2.43 -12.22
C GLN A 130 -13.09 -2.97 -10.86
N VAL A 131 -12.04 -2.41 -10.25
CA VAL A 131 -11.60 -2.86 -8.93
C VAL A 131 -12.61 -2.42 -7.89
N ARG A 132 -13.10 -3.39 -7.11
CA ARG A 132 -13.95 -3.12 -5.96
C ARG A 132 -13.22 -3.25 -4.65
N ILE A 133 -12.28 -4.19 -4.57
CA ILE A 133 -11.51 -4.43 -3.35
C ILE A 133 -10.05 -4.63 -3.72
N ILE A 134 -9.17 -3.98 -2.99
CA ILE A 134 -7.75 -4.32 -2.96
C ILE A 134 -7.41 -4.76 -1.55
N GLU A 135 -6.70 -5.87 -1.44
CA GLU A 135 -6.35 -6.45 -0.15
C GLU A 135 -4.84 -6.60 -0.04
N LEU A 136 -4.30 -6.13 1.07
CA LEU A 136 -2.91 -6.36 1.43
C LEU A 136 -2.86 -7.33 2.60
N ILE A 137 -2.21 -8.47 2.39
CA ILE A 137 -1.95 -9.46 3.44
C ILE A 137 -0.49 -9.33 3.80
N LEU A 138 -0.19 -9.06 5.06
CA LEU A 138 1.15 -8.73 5.51
C LEU A 138 1.58 -9.64 6.64
N LYS A 139 2.64 -10.42 6.40
CA LYS A 139 3.32 -11.21 7.41
C LYS A 139 4.57 -10.44 7.82
N PRO A 140 4.62 -9.92 9.05
CA PRO A 140 5.75 -9.07 9.46
C PRO A 140 7.07 -9.81 9.50
N ASP A 141 7.05 -11.11 9.78
CA ASP A 141 8.23 -11.96 9.73
C ASP A 141 7.83 -13.37 9.37
N LEU A 142 8.57 -13.98 8.46
CA LEU A 142 8.35 -15.39 8.09
C LEU A 142 8.72 -16.34 9.21
N HIS A 143 9.59 -15.93 10.11
CA HIS A 143 9.95 -16.71 11.27
C HIS A 143 8.97 -16.49 12.41
N PRO A 144 8.60 -17.53 13.17
CA PRO A 144 7.71 -17.36 14.31
C PRO A 144 8.37 -16.46 15.36
N ASN A 145 7.77 -15.30 15.60
CA ASN A 145 8.22 -14.38 16.63
C ASN A 145 7.10 -13.35 16.91
N ASN A 146 7.44 -12.30 17.66
CA ASN A 146 6.49 -11.27 18.02
C ASN A 146 6.65 -9.98 17.22
N ALA A 147 7.12 -10.07 15.98
CA ALA A 147 7.23 -8.92 15.11
C ALA A 147 5.85 -8.32 14.83
N VAL A 148 5.81 -6.99 14.75
CA VAL A 148 4.59 -6.23 14.53
C VAL A 148 4.63 -5.64 13.13
N ALA A 149 3.55 -5.81 12.37
CA ALA A 149 3.46 -5.30 11.01
C ALA A 149 3.32 -3.79 10.99
N SER A 150 3.87 -3.17 9.97
CA SER A 150 3.76 -1.73 9.75
C SER A 150 3.74 -1.42 8.25
N LEU A 151 3.21 -0.24 7.92
CA LEU A 151 3.11 0.22 6.54
C LEU A 151 3.26 1.74 6.55
N ALA A 152 4.29 2.24 5.90
CA ALA A 152 4.54 3.67 5.90
C ALA A 152 3.63 4.41 4.91
N ILE A 153 3.52 3.91 3.69
CA ILE A 153 2.75 4.58 2.63
C ILE A 153 2.07 3.55 1.74
N TRP A 154 0.82 3.84 1.38
CA TRP A 154 0.09 3.13 0.34
C TRP A 154 -0.58 4.15 -0.58
N ARG A 155 -0.22 4.14 -1.86
CA ARG A 155 -0.77 5.02 -2.88
C ARG A 155 -1.24 4.20 -4.06
N THR A 156 -2.33 4.63 -4.67
CA THR A 156 -2.78 4.05 -5.94
C THR A 156 -3.15 5.14 -6.93
N ALA A 157 -3.04 4.81 -8.20
CA ALA A 157 -3.44 5.72 -9.28
C ALA A 157 -4.00 4.94 -10.46
#